data_389834764d0ec3bd487800668e97f408
#
_entry.id   389834764d0ec3bd487800668e97f408
#
_cell.length_a   1.000
_cell.length_b   1.000
_cell.length_c   1.000
_cell.angle_alpha   90.00
_cell.angle_beta   90.00
_cell.angle_gamma   90.00
#
_symmetry.space_group_name_H-M   'P 1'
#
loop_
_entity.id
_entity.type
_entity.pdbx_description
1 polymer ?
#
loop_
_entity_poly.entity_id
_entity_poly.type
_entity_poly.pdbx_seq_one_letter_code
_entity_poly.pdbx_strand_id
1 'polypeptide(L)'
;MREGGGALAPQDELEVWLRQDYGMAYRTACLVLRDPVEAQDAVQEAFLRAWRFRDAIPVGDARKAWLYRVVVNACVSRIRSERSRTGKNAGDLGLEALPDTEPTPHDAAERSELAEVVLAALAELPDTLRVPLVLRFYAGLSEKEIAVAIDRRPGTVKSRLYDARQRLALDPRLAAWATPQEAVQ
;
A
#
# COMPACT_ATOMS: atom_id res chain seq x y z
N MET A 1 37.51 -12.28 -26.79
CA MET A 1 36.81 -12.95 -25.70
C MET A 1 35.62 -12.07 -25.36
N ARG A 2 34.44 -12.40 -25.88
CA ARG A 2 33.22 -11.61 -25.71
C ARG A 2 32.45 -12.28 -24.59
N GLU A 3 32.34 -11.58 -23.44
CA GLU A 3 31.46 -12.01 -22.36
C GLU A 3 30.01 -11.85 -22.81
N GLY A 4 29.37 -12.98 -23.00
CA GLY A 4 27.92 -13.03 -23.26
C GLY A 4 27.16 -12.65 -22.00
N GLY A 5 26.64 -11.43 -21.96
CA GLY A 5 25.57 -11.07 -21.05
C GLY A 5 24.35 -11.88 -21.44
N GLY A 6 24.17 -13.05 -20.82
CA GLY A 6 22.97 -13.87 -21.00
C GLY A 6 21.76 -13.09 -20.53
N ALA A 7 20.84 -12.77 -21.44
CA ALA A 7 19.51 -12.29 -21.06
C ALA A 7 18.87 -13.35 -20.15
N LEU A 8 18.36 -12.92 -18.99
CA LEU A 8 17.64 -13.78 -18.06
C LEU A 8 16.45 -14.43 -18.78
N ALA A 9 16.14 -15.67 -18.44
CA ALA A 9 14.92 -16.27 -18.94
C ALA A 9 13.69 -15.47 -18.43
N PRO A 10 12.59 -15.37 -19.19
CA PRO A 10 11.43 -14.56 -18.80
C PRO A 10 10.90 -14.88 -17.40
N GLN A 11 11.05 -16.10 -16.93
CA GLN A 11 10.67 -16.52 -15.57
C GLN A 11 11.64 -15.98 -14.52
N ASP A 12 12.93 -15.89 -14.82
CA ASP A 12 13.94 -15.34 -13.91
C ASP A 12 13.75 -13.81 -13.78
N GLU A 13 13.41 -13.14 -14.86
CA GLU A 13 13.07 -11.72 -14.85
C GLU A 13 11.83 -11.41 -13.97
N LEU A 14 10.81 -12.27 -14.05
CA LEU A 14 9.63 -12.13 -13.22
C LEU A 14 9.97 -12.34 -11.74
N GLU A 15 10.75 -13.35 -11.41
CA GLU A 15 11.17 -13.63 -10.04
C GLU A 15 11.98 -12.48 -9.45
N VAL A 16 12.98 -11.98 -10.18
CA VAL A 16 13.80 -10.83 -9.76
C VAL A 16 12.90 -9.61 -9.50
N TRP A 17 11.98 -9.32 -10.40
CA TRP A 17 11.06 -8.20 -10.23
C TRP A 17 10.15 -8.36 -9.02
N LEU A 18 9.54 -9.52 -8.81
CA LEU A 18 8.68 -9.77 -7.65
C LEU A 18 9.46 -9.64 -6.33
N ARG A 19 10.71 -10.09 -6.31
CA ARG A 19 11.59 -9.91 -5.14
C ARG A 19 11.89 -8.44 -4.85
N GLN A 20 12.16 -7.65 -5.89
CA GLN A 20 12.43 -6.21 -5.75
C GLN A 20 11.23 -5.44 -5.22
N ASP A 21 10.03 -5.78 -5.66
CA ASP A 21 8.80 -5.10 -5.26
C ASP A 21 8.13 -5.71 -4.01
N TYR A 22 8.66 -6.83 -3.47
CA TYR A 22 8.07 -7.52 -2.31
C TYR A 22 7.92 -6.60 -1.10
N GLY A 23 8.97 -5.90 -0.70
CA GLY A 23 8.96 -5.03 0.48
C GLY A 23 7.88 -3.94 0.40
N MET A 24 7.71 -3.34 -0.78
CA MET A 24 6.69 -2.33 -1.00
C MET A 24 5.27 -2.96 -1.03
N ALA A 25 5.12 -4.10 -1.69
CA ALA A 25 3.86 -4.84 -1.72
C ALA A 25 3.41 -5.25 -0.32
N TYR A 26 4.33 -5.77 0.49
CA TYR A 26 4.08 -6.17 1.87
C TYR A 26 3.69 -4.99 2.76
N ARG A 27 4.45 -3.89 2.72
CA ARG A 27 4.11 -2.67 3.45
C ARG A 27 2.73 -2.14 3.05
N THR A 28 2.41 -2.13 1.75
CA THR A 28 1.07 -1.74 1.28
C THR A 28 -0.02 -2.62 1.88
N ALA A 29 0.19 -3.94 1.90
CA ALA A 29 -0.75 -4.89 2.47
C ALA A 29 -0.92 -4.69 3.99
N CYS A 30 0.19 -4.47 4.73
CA CYS A 30 0.14 -4.16 6.17
C CYS A 30 -0.67 -2.88 6.45
N LEU A 31 -0.45 -1.81 5.67
CA LEU A 31 -1.22 -0.57 5.81
C LEU A 31 -2.71 -0.74 5.52
N VAL A 32 -3.06 -1.66 4.62
CA VAL A 32 -4.45 -1.93 4.25
C VAL A 32 -5.11 -2.87 5.26
N LEU A 33 -4.46 -3.97 5.65
CA LEU A 33 -5.05 -5.04 6.46
C LEU A 33 -4.84 -4.84 7.96
N ARG A 34 -3.76 -4.15 8.37
CA ARG A 34 -3.37 -3.95 9.78
C ARG A 34 -3.06 -5.25 10.53
N ASP A 35 -2.76 -6.30 9.79
CA ASP A 35 -2.39 -7.61 10.29
C ASP A 35 -1.22 -8.13 9.45
N PRO A 36 -0.03 -8.33 10.05
CA PRO A 36 1.16 -8.78 9.32
C PRO A 36 1.00 -10.16 8.69
N VAL A 37 0.28 -11.07 9.34
CA VAL A 37 0.06 -12.44 8.84
C VAL A 37 -0.87 -12.40 7.63
N GLU A 38 -2.00 -11.72 7.76
CA GLU A 38 -2.94 -11.53 6.64
C GLU A 38 -2.30 -10.75 5.48
N ALA A 39 -1.41 -9.79 5.79
CA ALA A 39 -0.67 -9.04 4.78
C ALA A 39 0.29 -9.94 4.00
N GLN A 40 1.04 -10.81 4.70
CA GLN A 40 1.95 -11.76 4.07
C GLN A 40 1.19 -12.71 3.13
N ASP A 41 0.10 -13.26 3.59
CA ASP A 41 -0.76 -14.15 2.82
C ASP A 41 -1.36 -13.44 1.58
N ALA A 42 -1.81 -12.18 1.74
CA ALA A 42 -2.34 -11.40 0.63
C ALA A 42 -1.28 -11.14 -0.45
N VAL A 43 -0.03 -10.87 -0.05
CA VAL A 43 1.08 -10.68 -0.98
C VAL A 43 1.45 -11.99 -1.67
N GLN A 44 1.49 -13.10 -0.94
CA GLN A 44 1.73 -14.42 -1.55
C GLN A 44 0.67 -14.76 -2.58
N GLU A 45 -0.61 -14.55 -2.26
CA GLU A 45 -1.72 -14.75 -3.21
C GLU A 45 -1.57 -13.87 -4.46
N ALA A 46 -1.21 -12.60 -4.25
CA ALA A 46 -0.97 -11.66 -5.36
C ALA A 46 0.18 -12.13 -6.26
N PHE A 47 1.28 -12.62 -5.66
CA PHE A 47 2.44 -13.12 -6.40
C PHE A 47 2.14 -14.41 -7.14
N LEU A 48 1.37 -15.32 -6.54
CA LEU A 48 0.89 -16.53 -7.24
C LEU A 48 -0.01 -16.17 -8.43
N ARG A 49 -0.85 -15.15 -8.30
CA ARG A 49 -1.64 -14.62 -9.42
C ARG A 49 -0.75 -14.01 -10.49
N ALA A 50 0.26 -13.20 -10.12
CA ALA A 50 1.23 -12.65 -11.04
C ALA A 50 1.96 -13.76 -11.82
N TRP A 51 2.39 -14.80 -11.14
CA TRP A 51 3.01 -15.97 -11.78
C TRP A 51 2.08 -16.67 -12.75
N ARG A 52 0.83 -16.90 -12.36
CA ARG A 52 -0.18 -17.58 -13.19
C ARG A 52 -0.54 -16.77 -14.45
N PHE A 53 -0.58 -15.46 -14.35
CA PHE A 53 -0.97 -14.55 -15.44
C PHE A 53 0.22 -13.76 -16.00
N ARG A 54 1.44 -14.29 -15.91
CA ARG A 54 2.66 -13.60 -16.28
C ARG A 54 2.66 -13.04 -17.71
N ASP A 55 2.03 -13.75 -18.64
CA ASP A 55 1.96 -13.34 -20.04
C ASP A 55 1.04 -12.12 -20.29
N ALA A 56 0.18 -11.80 -19.31
CA ALA A 56 -0.72 -10.65 -19.32
C ALA A 56 -0.22 -9.48 -18.46
N ILE A 57 0.97 -9.60 -17.84
CA ILE A 57 1.56 -8.52 -17.04
C ILE A 57 2.01 -7.40 -17.98
N PRO A 58 1.59 -6.13 -17.75
CA PRO A 58 2.07 -5.01 -18.54
C PRO A 58 3.59 -4.85 -18.42
N VAL A 59 4.22 -4.25 -19.41
CA VAL A 59 5.64 -3.88 -19.39
C VAL A 59 5.84 -2.42 -18.97
N GLY A 60 7.04 -2.07 -18.52
CA GLY A 60 7.40 -0.71 -18.13
C GLY A 60 6.65 -0.24 -16.88
N ASP A 61 6.36 1.07 -16.79
CA ASP A 61 5.77 1.71 -15.59
C ASP A 61 4.40 1.15 -15.20
N ALA A 62 3.63 0.67 -16.16
CA ALA A 62 2.34 0.04 -15.91
C ALA A 62 2.44 -1.27 -15.11
N ARG A 63 3.60 -1.93 -15.12
CA ARG A 63 3.88 -3.18 -14.42
C ARG A 63 3.72 -3.03 -12.90
N LYS A 64 4.31 -1.98 -12.35
CA LYS A 64 4.25 -1.68 -10.92
C LYS A 64 2.80 -1.37 -10.49
N ALA A 65 2.10 -0.50 -11.21
CA ALA A 65 0.70 -0.18 -10.92
C ALA A 65 -0.20 -1.42 -11.01
N TRP A 66 0.08 -2.34 -11.94
CA TRP A 66 -0.62 -3.60 -12.06
C TRP A 66 -0.41 -4.49 -10.83
N LEU A 67 0.84 -4.66 -10.35
CA LEU A 67 1.15 -5.44 -9.15
C LEU A 67 0.42 -4.90 -7.92
N TYR A 68 0.50 -3.59 -7.68
CA TYR A 68 -0.23 -2.98 -6.56
C TYR A 68 -1.73 -3.22 -6.64
N ARG A 69 -2.30 -3.16 -7.84
CA ARG A 69 -3.72 -3.46 -8.05
C ARG A 69 -4.05 -4.90 -7.66
N VAL A 70 -3.20 -5.86 -8.00
CA VAL A 70 -3.39 -7.27 -7.62
C VAL A 70 -3.27 -7.46 -6.12
N VAL A 71 -2.25 -6.88 -5.47
CA VAL A 71 -2.07 -6.92 -4.01
C VAL A 71 -3.27 -6.31 -3.29
N VAL A 72 -3.70 -5.13 -3.71
CA VAL A 72 -4.84 -4.45 -3.10
C VAL A 72 -6.13 -5.23 -3.26
N ASN A 73 -6.35 -5.81 -4.43
CA ASN A 73 -7.54 -6.66 -4.66
C ASN A 73 -7.54 -7.87 -3.72
N ALA A 74 -6.39 -8.48 -3.46
CA ALA A 74 -6.26 -9.55 -2.46
C ALA A 74 -6.61 -9.04 -1.06
N CYS A 75 -6.06 -7.89 -0.65
CA CYS A 75 -6.38 -7.26 0.64
C CYS A 75 -7.87 -6.92 0.79
N VAL A 76 -8.46 -6.28 -0.22
CA VAL A 76 -9.89 -5.90 -0.20
C VAL A 76 -10.79 -7.14 -0.14
N SER A 77 -10.42 -8.22 -0.84
CA SER A 77 -11.15 -9.50 -0.78
C SER A 77 -11.13 -10.08 0.64
N ARG A 78 -10.00 -10.01 1.34
CA ARG A 78 -9.87 -10.46 2.74
C ARG A 78 -10.72 -9.62 3.69
N ILE A 79 -10.67 -8.29 3.59
CA ILE A 79 -11.53 -7.39 4.37
C ILE A 79 -13.01 -7.71 4.16
N ARG A 80 -13.42 -7.99 2.92
CA ARG A 80 -14.83 -8.34 2.62
C ARG A 80 -15.21 -9.69 3.23
N SER A 81 -14.33 -10.69 3.11
CA SER A 81 -14.54 -12.02 3.68
C SER A 81 -14.66 -11.96 5.21
N GLU A 82 -13.77 -11.22 5.87
CA GLU A 82 -13.78 -11.07 7.32
C GLU A 82 -15.06 -10.38 7.81
N ARG A 83 -15.48 -9.30 7.14
CA ARG A 83 -16.75 -8.62 7.46
C ARG A 83 -17.96 -9.54 7.29
N SER A 84 -17.95 -10.43 6.30
CA SER A 84 -19.02 -11.41 6.10
C SER A 84 -19.04 -12.46 7.20
N ARG A 85 -17.88 -12.84 7.75
CA ARG A 85 -17.78 -13.84 8.83
C ARG A 85 -18.12 -13.28 10.20
N THR A 86 -17.66 -12.07 10.50
CA THR A 86 -17.70 -11.53 11.86
C THR A 86 -18.84 -10.54 12.12
N GLY A 87 -19.45 -9.99 11.07
CA GLY A 87 -20.43 -8.91 11.17
C GLY A 87 -19.86 -7.62 11.78
N LYS A 88 -18.56 -7.56 12.05
CA LYS A 88 -17.86 -6.44 12.70
C LYS A 88 -16.94 -5.73 11.71
N ASN A 89 -16.78 -4.43 11.91
CA ASN A 89 -15.64 -3.70 11.38
C ASN A 89 -14.39 -4.29 12.01
N ALA A 90 -13.39 -4.67 11.19
CA ALA A 90 -12.13 -5.19 11.68
C ALA A 90 -11.57 -4.23 12.73
N GLY A 91 -11.57 -4.71 13.98
CA GLY A 91 -11.13 -3.95 15.13
C GLY A 91 -9.61 -3.99 15.22
N ASP A 92 -9.16 -3.07 15.94
CA ASP A 92 -7.95 -2.91 16.75
C ASP A 92 -6.99 -4.12 16.78
N LEU A 93 -6.12 -4.19 15.79
CA LEU A 93 -4.91 -5.01 15.82
C LEU A 93 -3.74 -4.04 15.77
N GLY A 94 -2.93 -4.07 16.84
CA GLY A 94 -1.74 -3.25 16.97
C GLY A 94 -0.82 -3.40 15.75
N LEU A 95 -0.40 -2.28 15.20
CA LEU A 95 0.64 -2.27 14.19
C LEU A 95 1.97 -2.58 14.88
N GLU A 96 2.47 -3.79 14.72
CA GLU A 96 3.90 -4.04 14.89
C GLU A 96 4.64 -3.27 13.80
N ALA A 97 5.80 -2.72 14.17
CA ALA A 97 6.59 -1.84 13.32
C ALA A 97 6.75 -2.38 11.88
N LEU A 98 6.49 -1.51 10.91
CA LEU A 98 6.75 -1.83 9.50
C LEU A 98 8.24 -2.11 9.31
N PRO A 99 8.63 -3.16 8.56
CA PRO A 99 10.04 -3.42 8.31
C PRO A 99 10.66 -2.26 7.53
N ASP A 100 11.71 -1.67 8.11
CA ASP A 100 12.48 -0.56 7.54
C ASP A 100 13.21 -0.97 6.26
N THR A 101 13.19 -0.06 5.28
CA THR A 101 14.23 0.00 4.26
C THR A 101 15.27 0.98 4.78
N GLU A 102 16.50 0.51 4.94
CA GLU A 102 17.62 1.20 5.58
C GLU A 102 17.75 2.69 5.21
N PRO A 103 17.70 3.60 6.21
CA PRO A 103 18.20 4.96 6.12
C PRO A 103 19.39 5.17 7.06
N THR A 104 20.19 6.23 6.83
CA THR A 104 21.31 6.58 7.69
C THR A 104 20.89 6.95 9.12
N PRO A 105 21.73 6.71 10.17
CA PRO A 105 21.29 6.70 11.58
C PRO A 105 20.68 7.98 12.14
N HIS A 106 20.95 9.16 11.58
CA HIS A 106 20.43 10.42 12.11
C HIS A 106 19.09 10.81 11.48
N ASP A 107 18.93 10.60 10.17
CA ASP A 107 17.65 10.79 9.48
C ASP A 107 16.63 9.69 9.82
N ALA A 108 17.11 8.57 10.36
CA ALA A 108 16.31 7.41 10.72
C ALA A 108 15.44 7.66 11.96
N ALA A 109 15.93 8.37 12.97
CA ALA A 109 15.19 8.57 14.22
C ALA A 109 14.00 9.50 14.05
N GLU A 110 14.17 10.68 13.43
CA GLU A 110 13.06 11.61 13.20
C GLU A 110 12.03 11.06 12.19
N ARG A 111 12.52 10.36 11.15
CA ARG A 111 11.64 9.68 10.19
C ARG A 111 10.90 8.50 10.81
N SER A 112 11.52 7.80 11.77
CA SER A 112 10.90 6.71 12.51
C SER A 112 9.76 7.24 13.37
N GLU A 113 9.95 8.31 14.14
CA GLU A 113 8.94 8.90 14.99
C GLU A 113 7.75 9.44 14.20
N LEU A 114 8.01 10.20 13.11
CA LEU A 114 6.96 10.65 12.21
C LEU A 114 6.22 9.47 11.56
N ALA A 115 6.95 8.43 11.15
CA ALA A 115 6.35 7.25 10.55
C ALA A 115 5.42 6.53 11.53
N GLU A 116 5.81 6.38 12.79
CA GLU A 116 4.98 5.79 13.85
C GLU A 116 3.71 6.61 14.08
N VAL A 117 3.84 7.94 14.17
CA VAL A 117 2.69 8.85 14.32
C VAL A 117 1.73 8.74 13.14
N VAL A 118 2.25 8.74 11.90
CA VAL A 118 1.44 8.58 10.68
C VAL A 118 0.74 7.22 10.66
N LEU A 119 1.45 6.15 11.02
CA LEU A 119 0.88 4.80 11.07
C LEU A 119 -0.23 4.70 12.11
N ALA A 120 -0.03 5.26 13.30
CA ALA A 120 -1.04 5.30 14.34
C ALA A 120 -2.29 6.08 13.88
N ALA A 121 -2.10 7.25 13.26
CA ALA A 121 -3.21 8.04 12.72
C ALA A 121 -3.97 7.31 11.59
N LEU A 122 -3.24 6.63 10.70
CA LEU A 122 -3.84 5.79 9.65
C LEU A 122 -4.63 4.61 10.25
N ALA A 123 -4.11 4.02 11.33
CA ALA A 123 -4.76 2.92 12.01
C ALA A 123 -6.13 3.29 12.59
N GLU A 124 -6.34 4.52 13.00
CA GLU A 124 -7.61 5.01 13.53
C GLU A 124 -8.65 5.33 12.44
N LEU A 125 -8.21 5.48 11.19
CA LEU A 125 -9.13 5.70 10.09
C LEU A 125 -9.95 4.42 9.81
N PRO A 126 -11.27 4.55 9.57
CA PRO A 126 -12.05 3.43 9.06
C PRO A 126 -11.52 2.98 7.71
N ASP A 127 -11.61 1.67 7.40
CA ASP A 127 -11.10 1.08 6.15
C ASP A 127 -11.60 1.80 4.90
N THR A 128 -12.84 2.32 4.95
CA THR A 128 -13.44 3.06 3.83
C THR A 128 -12.67 4.32 3.46
N LEU A 129 -11.93 4.91 4.40
CA LEU A 129 -11.09 6.10 4.21
C LEU A 129 -9.62 5.72 4.09
N ARG A 130 -9.13 4.79 4.92
CA ARG A 130 -7.73 4.36 4.94
C ARG A 130 -7.31 3.72 3.64
N VAL A 131 -8.09 2.76 3.13
CA VAL A 131 -7.74 2.03 1.90
C VAL A 131 -7.53 2.98 0.71
N PRO A 132 -8.49 3.86 0.33
CA PRO A 132 -8.23 4.82 -0.75
C PRO A 132 -7.03 5.73 -0.51
N LEU A 133 -6.79 6.13 0.75
CA LEU A 133 -5.67 7.00 1.10
C LEU A 133 -4.32 6.31 0.88
N VAL A 134 -4.16 5.08 1.39
CA VAL A 134 -2.96 4.26 1.19
C VAL A 134 -2.71 4.04 -0.30
N LEU A 135 -3.74 3.73 -1.07
CA LEU A 135 -3.63 3.53 -2.51
C LEU A 135 -3.20 4.79 -3.25
N ARG A 136 -3.69 5.95 -2.82
CA ARG A 136 -3.35 7.23 -3.44
C ARG A 136 -1.91 7.65 -3.16
N PHE A 137 -1.53 7.65 -1.88
CA PHE A 137 -0.28 8.29 -1.43
C PHE A 137 0.88 7.32 -1.29
N TYR A 138 0.61 6.06 -1.02
CA TYR A 138 1.64 5.04 -0.85
C TYR A 138 1.86 4.21 -2.11
N ALA A 139 0.79 3.72 -2.73
CA ALA A 139 0.87 2.96 -3.97
C ALA A 139 0.83 3.82 -5.25
N GLY A 140 0.63 5.14 -5.14
CA GLY A 140 0.70 6.08 -6.26
C GLY A 140 -0.44 5.97 -7.28
N LEU A 141 -1.57 5.31 -6.93
CA LEU A 141 -2.67 5.10 -7.84
C LEU A 141 -3.49 6.38 -8.08
N SER A 142 -3.98 6.55 -9.31
CA SER A 142 -4.95 7.58 -9.65
C SER A 142 -6.34 7.27 -9.05
N GLU A 143 -7.20 8.28 -8.90
CA GLU A 143 -8.57 8.08 -8.42
C GLU A 143 -9.37 7.08 -9.26
N LYS A 144 -9.12 7.03 -10.58
CA LYS A 144 -9.76 6.06 -11.47
C LYS A 144 -9.29 4.63 -11.20
N GLU A 145 -7.99 4.44 -10.99
CA GLU A 145 -7.42 3.13 -10.65
C GLU A 145 -7.87 2.65 -9.28
N ILE A 146 -7.92 3.56 -8.30
CA ILE A 146 -8.48 3.27 -6.97
C ILE A 146 -9.94 2.85 -7.09
N ALA A 147 -10.74 3.58 -7.87
CA ALA A 147 -12.15 3.27 -8.08
C ALA A 147 -12.36 1.84 -8.61
N VAL A 148 -11.53 1.44 -9.58
CA VAL A 148 -11.52 0.06 -10.10
C VAL A 148 -11.07 -0.94 -9.03
N ALA A 149 -9.98 -0.64 -8.31
CA ALA A 149 -9.41 -1.54 -7.32
C ALA A 149 -10.37 -1.85 -6.16
N ILE A 150 -11.10 -0.85 -5.67
CA ILE A 150 -12.02 -1.03 -4.53
C ILE A 150 -13.48 -1.22 -4.95
N ASP A 151 -13.76 -1.32 -6.26
CA ASP A 151 -15.09 -1.47 -6.83
C ASP A 151 -16.06 -0.36 -6.36
N ARG A 152 -15.69 0.89 -6.66
CA ARG A 152 -16.48 2.09 -6.32
C ARG A 152 -16.41 3.12 -7.46
N ARG A 153 -17.34 4.08 -7.44
CA ARG A 153 -17.33 5.19 -8.40
C ARG A 153 -16.20 6.16 -8.10
N PRO A 154 -15.58 6.80 -9.11
CA PRO A 154 -14.50 7.79 -8.88
C PRO A 154 -14.91 8.94 -7.94
N GLY A 155 -16.16 9.42 -8.04
CA GLY A 155 -16.68 10.44 -7.13
C GLY A 155 -16.69 9.99 -5.66
N THR A 156 -16.99 8.71 -5.40
CA THR A 156 -16.91 8.13 -4.05
C THR A 156 -15.46 8.08 -3.56
N VAL A 157 -14.50 7.78 -4.44
CA VAL A 157 -13.07 7.79 -4.09
C VAL A 157 -12.64 9.21 -3.73
N LYS A 158 -13.01 10.19 -4.54
CA LYS A 158 -12.69 11.61 -4.30
C LYS A 158 -13.22 12.09 -2.95
N SER A 159 -14.49 11.83 -2.62
CA SER A 159 -15.06 12.21 -1.32
C SER A 159 -14.33 11.52 -0.16
N ARG A 160 -14.05 10.22 -0.26
CA ARG A 160 -13.33 9.47 0.76
C ARG A 160 -11.90 9.98 0.99
N LEU A 161 -11.19 10.32 -0.08
CA LEU A 161 -9.86 10.93 0.02
C LEU A 161 -9.91 12.31 0.67
N TYR A 162 -10.93 13.08 0.38
CA TYR A 162 -11.16 14.36 1.04
C TYR A 162 -11.42 14.17 2.55
N ASP A 163 -12.37 13.31 2.90
CA ASP A 163 -12.73 13.03 4.29
C ASP A 163 -11.55 12.46 5.09
N ALA A 164 -10.76 11.56 4.47
CA ALA A 164 -9.57 11.00 5.09
C ALA A 164 -8.53 12.10 5.41
N ARG A 165 -8.26 12.99 4.46
CA ARG A 165 -7.34 14.12 4.67
C ARG A 165 -7.82 15.07 5.75
N GLN A 166 -9.11 15.37 5.78
CA GLN A 166 -9.68 16.22 6.83
C GLN A 166 -9.50 15.61 8.21
N ARG A 167 -9.73 14.30 8.36
CA ARG A 167 -9.52 13.61 9.63
C ARG A 167 -8.07 13.62 10.08
N LEU A 168 -7.13 13.36 9.16
CA LEU A 168 -5.70 13.42 9.47
C LEU A 168 -5.24 14.85 9.82
N ALA A 169 -5.76 15.88 9.14
CA ALA A 169 -5.44 17.27 9.44
C ALA A 169 -5.91 17.70 10.84
N LEU A 170 -6.92 17.05 11.37
CA LEU A 170 -7.45 17.30 12.73
C LEU A 170 -6.75 16.47 13.80
N ASP A 171 -5.85 15.55 13.42
CA ASP A 171 -5.11 14.73 14.37
C ASP A 171 -4.01 15.56 15.05
N PRO A 172 -4.09 15.76 16.40
CA PRO A 172 -3.15 16.63 17.11
C PRO A 172 -1.71 16.09 17.05
N ARG A 173 -1.53 14.79 16.86
CA ARG A 173 -0.20 14.15 16.73
C ARG A 173 0.48 14.56 15.44
N LEU A 174 -0.28 14.74 14.35
CA LEU A 174 0.23 15.17 13.05
C LEU A 174 0.40 16.68 12.96
N ALA A 175 -0.36 17.46 13.76
CA ALA A 175 -0.26 18.92 13.78
C ALA A 175 1.15 19.39 14.19
N ALA A 176 1.85 18.66 15.04
CA ALA A 176 3.22 18.97 15.47
C ALA A 176 4.23 18.87 14.29
N TRP A 177 3.91 18.11 13.26
CA TRP A 177 4.76 17.86 12.09
C TRP A 177 4.30 18.64 10.85
N ALA A 178 3.17 19.32 10.93
CA ALA A 178 2.71 20.20 9.84
C ALA A 178 3.61 21.45 9.82
N THR A 179 4.66 21.43 9.01
CA THR A 179 5.37 22.66 8.65
C THR A 179 4.37 23.62 8.00
N PRO A 180 4.36 24.91 8.40
CA PRO A 180 3.57 25.89 7.67
C PRO A 180 4.02 25.84 6.19
N GLN A 181 3.13 25.45 5.29
CA GLN A 181 3.37 25.68 3.88
C GLN A 181 3.47 27.21 3.75
N GLU A 182 4.68 27.69 3.53
CA GLU A 182 4.89 29.05 3.07
C GLU A 182 3.97 29.24 1.87
N ALA A 183 3.05 30.17 2.02
CA ALA A 183 2.16 30.58 0.97
C ALA A 183 3.02 31.09 -0.20
N VAL A 184 3.24 30.25 -1.20
CA VAL A 184 3.77 30.68 -2.48
C VAL A 184 2.63 31.40 -3.16
N GLN A 185 2.78 32.73 -3.19
CA GLN A 185 1.98 33.67 -3.98
C GLN A 185 2.13 33.35 -5.48
#